data_22d6f4ce3dca5d6a3db7f134ba22dbbf
#
_entry.id   22d6f4ce3dca5d6a3db7f134ba22dbbf
#
_cell.length_a   1.000
_cell.length_b   1.000
_cell.length_c   1.000
_cell.angle_alpha   90.00
_cell.angle_beta   90.00
_cell.angle_gamma   90.00
#
_symmetry.space_group_name_H-M   'P 1'
#
loop_
_entity.id
_entity.type
_entity.pdbx_description
1 polymer ?
#
loop_
_entity_poly.entity_id
_entity_poly.type
_entity_poly.pdbx_seq_one_letter_code
_entity_poly.pdbx_strand_id
1 'polypeptide(L)'
;DVYKRQATQTEDVVPDVPVRALANRKVLIIATPAANRETIAQIQKQVTSAAGRLTGFITLTPKFAATENDAELSTLVTNALPKGVELPTDRDQNSGRLTGSILGSLSVQADTPTVDAARSTFMDRLAANGFVTPDSFLGEADCAILVSGGANNSSAPNSEDGVRGITIAKIAEGLAQRKVATVVTGATGAEHVNGPLTACLLYTS
;
A
#
# COMPACT_ATOMS: atom_id res chain seq x y z
N ASP A 1 27.67 -7.29 19.02
CA ASP A 1 28.07 -8.37 18.08
C ASP A 1 26.90 -9.10 17.40
N VAL A 2 25.67 -8.87 17.82
CA VAL A 2 24.48 -9.46 17.19
C VAL A 2 24.13 -8.72 15.89
N TYR A 3 24.39 -7.42 15.82
CA TYR A 3 24.09 -6.58 14.63
C TYR A 3 25.04 -6.80 13.44
N LYS A 4 26.23 -7.36 13.66
CA LYS A 4 27.20 -7.64 12.58
C LYS A 4 26.90 -8.91 11.78
N ARG A 5 26.04 -9.79 12.26
CA ARG A 5 25.70 -11.05 11.56
C ARG A 5 24.58 -10.91 10.51
N GLN A 6 23.84 -9.80 10.51
CA GLN A 6 22.77 -9.59 9.54
C GLN A 6 23.20 -8.92 8.23
N ALA A 7 24.43 -8.37 8.18
CA ALA A 7 24.92 -7.64 7.00
C ALA A 7 25.71 -8.49 5.97
N THR A 8 25.83 -9.81 6.16
CA THR A 8 26.67 -10.65 5.30
C THR A 8 25.94 -11.83 4.64
N GLN A 9 24.60 -11.77 4.55
CA GLN A 9 23.83 -12.75 3.76
C GLN A 9 23.00 -12.05 2.70
N THR A 10 23.68 -11.43 1.74
CA THR A 10 23.16 -11.12 0.41
C THR A 10 23.50 -12.28 -0.55
N GLU A 11 23.06 -13.47 -0.24
CA GLU A 11 22.81 -14.51 -1.21
C GLU A 11 21.30 -14.70 -1.24
N ASP A 12 20.74 -14.79 -2.44
CA ASP A 12 19.32 -14.96 -2.77
C ASP A 12 18.63 -16.09 -1.97
N VAL A 13 18.49 -15.93 -0.68
CA VAL A 13 17.58 -16.76 0.10
C VAL A 13 16.19 -16.13 -0.09
N VAL A 14 15.55 -16.49 -1.19
CA VAL A 14 14.09 -16.41 -1.27
C VAL A 14 13.59 -17.28 -0.11
N PRO A 15 13.02 -16.70 0.96
CA PRO A 15 12.50 -17.52 2.04
C PRO A 15 11.52 -18.51 1.42
N ASP A 16 11.70 -19.78 1.73
CA ASP A 16 10.81 -20.84 1.30
C ASP A 16 9.44 -20.59 1.96
N VAL A 17 8.60 -19.84 1.28
CA VAL A 17 7.26 -19.52 1.77
C VAL A 17 6.49 -20.84 1.82
N PRO A 18 6.00 -21.27 3.00
CA PRO A 18 5.29 -22.53 3.11
C PRO A 18 4.20 -22.65 2.06
N VAL A 19 4.18 -23.80 1.35
CA VAL A 19 3.32 -24.08 0.19
C VAL A 19 1.85 -24.00 0.57
N ARG A 20 1.31 -23.10 1.17
CA ARG A 20 -0.09 -22.82 1.53
C ARG A 20 -0.23 -21.73 2.58
N ALA A 21 0.82 -20.92 2.79
CA ALA A 21 0.77 -19.87 3.79
C ALA A 21 -0.38 -18.86 3.55
N LEU A 22 -0.79 -18.69 2.30
CA LEU A 22 -1.89 -17.80 1.90
C LEU A 22 -3.13 -18.58 1.40
N ALA A 23 -3.28 -19.86 1.75
CA ALA A 23 -4.42 -20.66 1.29
C ALA A 23 -5.75 -19.97 1.64
N ASN A 24 -6.58 -19.77 0.63
CA ASN A 24 -7.87 -19.07 0.71
C ASN A 24 -7.79 -17.58 1.09
N ARG A 25 -6.60 -16.97 1.14
CA ARG A 25 -6.46 -15.54 1.40
C ARG A 25 -6.60 -14.74 0.11
N LYS A 26 -7.39 -13.68 0.18
CA LYS A 26 -7.57 -12.68 -0.85
C LYS A 26 -6.55 -11.58 -0.64
N VAL A 27 -5.73 -11.30 -1.64
CA VAL A 27 -4.57 -10.41 -1.54
C VAL A 27 -4.75 -9.18 -2.42
N LEU A 28 -4.59 -8.01 -1.83
CA LEU A 28 -4.45 -6.73 -2.52
C LEU A 28 -2.96 -6.38 -2.63
N ILE A 29 -2.48 -6.05 -3.81
CA ILE A 29 -1.14 -5.47 -4.00
C ILE A 29 -1.28 -3.99 -4.32
N ILE A 30 -0.52 -3.16 -3.61
CA ILE A 30 -0.42 -1.71 -3.87
C ILE A 30 1.04 -1.41 -4.20
N ALA A 31 1.31 -1.02 -5.44
CA ALA A 31 2.64 -0.68 -5.92
C ALA A 31 2.84 0.84 -5.93
N THR A 32 3.95 1.31 -5.39
CA THR A 32 4.35 2.72 -5.49
C THR A 32 5.00 3.00 -6.85
N PRO A 33 5.11 4.27 -7.27
CA PRO A 33 5.75 4.62 -8.54
C PRO A 33 7.22 4.17 -8.64
N ALA A 34 7.90 4.06 -7.49
CA ALA A 34 9.29 3.63 -7.40
C ALA A 34 9.45 2.10 -7.30
N ALA A 35 8.35 1.35 -7.19
CA ALA A 35 8.41 -0.11 -7.10
C ALA A 35 8.93 -0.73 -8.41
N ASN A 36 9.89 -1.65 -8.28
CA ASN A 36 10.45 -2.35 -9.43
C ASN A 36 9.43 -3.36 -9.96
N ARG A 37 9.23 -3.36 -11.29
CA ARG A 37 8.32 -4.31 -11.98
C ARG A 37 8.68 -5.77 -11.74
N GLU A 38 9.98 -6.07 -11.68
CA GLU A 38 10.45 -7.43 -11.41
C GLU A 38 10.08 -7.87 -9.98
N THR A 39 10.27 -7.00 -8.99
CA THR A 39 9.85 -7.24 -7.60
C THR A 39 8.33 -7.49 -7.52
N ILE A 40 7.53 -6.67 -8.20
CA ILE A 40 6.07 -6.86 -8.27
C ILE A 40 5.73 -8.22 -8.86
N ALA A 41 6.34 -8.61 -9.98
CA ALA A 41 6.11 -9.89 -10.62
C ALA A 41 6.52 -11.08 -9.72
N GLN A 42 7.62 -10.97 -9.01
CA GLN A 42 8.06 -11.96 -8.02
C GLN A 42 7.05 -12.12 -6.88
N ILE A 43 6.55 -11.01 -6.32
CA ILE A 43 5.53 -11.02 -5.27
C ILE A 43 4.23 -11.66 -5.76
N GLN A 44 3.77 -11.33 -6.96
CA GLN A 44 2.58 -11.96 -7.57
C GLN A 44 2.76 -13.48 -7.71
N LYS A 45 3.94 -13.91 -8.16
CA LYS A 45 4.29 -15.32 -8.26
C LYS A 45 4.31 -16.00 -6.88
N GLN A 46 4.89 -15.36 -5.87
CA GLN A 46 4.93 -15.88 -4.49
C GLN A 46 3.52 -15.99 -3.89
N VAL A 47 2.65 -15.00 -4.08
CA VAL A 47 1.24 -15.05 -3.65
C VAL A 47 0.54 -16.27 -4.26
N THR A 48 0.72 -16.49 -5.55
CA THR A 48 0.12 -17.64 -6.26
C THR A 48 0.71 -18.98 -5.78
N SER A 49 2.04 -19.06 -5.59
CA SER A 49 2.72 -20.26 -5.11
C SER A 49 2.32 -20.61 -3.69
N ALA A 50 2.02 -19.60 -2.85
CA ALA A 50 1.50 -19.77 -1.50
C ALA A 50 -0.01 -20.07 -1.44
N ALA A 51 -0.65 -20.35 -2.58
CA ALA A 51 -2.09 -20.59 -2.74
C ALA A 51 -2.97 -19.38 -2.36
N GLY A 52 -2.43 -18.17 -2.41
CA GLY A 52 -3.17 -16.92 -2.28
C GLY A 52 -3.87 -16.53 -3.59
N ARG A 53 -4.93 -15.76 -3.47
CA ARG A 53 -5.67 -15.23 -4.62
C ARG A 53 -5.47 -13.72 -4.74
N LEU A 54 -4.89 -13.26 -5.83
CA LEU A 54 -4.81 -11.82 -6.12
C LEU A 54 -6.21 -11.31 -6.51
N THR A 55 -6.77 -10.42 -5.70
CA THR A 55 -8.11 -9.85 -5.87
C THR A 55 -8.11 -8.35 -6.06
N GLY A 56 -6.98 -7.69 -5.86
CA GLY A 56 -6.80 -6.27 -6.12
C GLY A 56 -5.36 -5.96 -6.52
N PHE A 57 -5.21 -5.01 -7.42
CA PHE A 57 -3.92 -4.50 -7.84
C PHE A 57 -4.03 -2.99 -8.10
N ILE A 58 -3.27 -2.20 -7.37
CA ILE A 58 -3.29 -0.73 -7.45
C ILE A 58 -1.87 -0.24 -7.72
N THR A 59 -1.69 0.54 -8.77
CA THR A 59 -0.43 1.23 -9.04
C THR A 59 -0.61 2.72 -8.78
N LEU A 60 0.07 3.22 -7.75
CA LEU A 60 0.08 4.63 -7.43
C LEU A 60 0.93 5.40 -8.45
N THR A 61 0.51 6.61 -8.81
CA THR A 61 1.29 7.50 -9.66
C THR A 61 2.20 8.42 -8.83
N PRO A 62 3.19 9.09 -9.44
CA PRO A 62 3.96 10.12 -8.75
C PRO A 62 3.08 11.23 -8.15
N LYS A 63 1.95 11.56 -8.79
CA LYS A 63 0.98 12.54 -8.30
C LYS A 63 0.42 12.18 -6.93
N PHE A 64 0.21 10.90 -6.65
CA PHE A 64 -0.34 10.44 -5.37
C PHE A 64 0.54 10.82 -4.17
N ALA A 65 1.84 10.74 -4.34
CA ALA A 65 2.80 10.97 -3.25
C ALA A 65 3.35 12.40 -3.21
N ALA A 66 2.94 13.25 -4.15
CA ALA A 66 3.41 14.62 -4.24
C ALA A 66 2.65 15.53 -3.27
N THR A 67 3.38 16.22 -2.40
CA THR A 67 2.83 17.05 -1.31
C THR A 67 1.88 18.13 -1.80
N GLU A 68 2.18 18.71 -2.96
CA GLU A 68 1.36 19.75 -3.58
C GLU A 68 -0.05 19.25 -3.94
N ASN A 69 -0.24 17.97 -4.08
CA ASN A 69 -1.53 17.36 -4.43
C ASN A 69 -2.29 16.79 -3.22
N ASP A 70 -1.75 16.91 -1.99
CA ASP A 70 -2.36 16.34 -0.79
C ASP A 70 -3.78 16.88 -0.54
N ALA A 71 -3.99 18.18 -0.70
CA ALA A 71 -5.29 18.81 -0.54
C ALA A 71 -6.29 18.37 -1.63
N GLU A 72 -5.82 18.21 -2.88
CA GLU A 72 -6.64 17.71 -3.98
C GLU A 72 -7.06 16.26 -3.72
N LEU A 73 -6.10 15.40 -3.34
CA LEU A 73 -6.36 14.00 -3.03
C LEU A 73 -7.30 13.86 -1.82
N SER A 74 -7.08 14.61 -0.74
CA SER A 74 -7.97 14.61 0.43
C SER A 74 -9.39 15.01 0.08
N THR A 75 -9.56 16.05 -0.72
CA THR A 75 -10.86 16.50 -1.20
C THR A 75 -11.54 15.46 -2.08
N LEU A 76 -10.79 14.88 -3.04
CA LEU A 76 -11.30 13.84 -3.92
C LEU A 76 -11.77 12.62 -3.13
N VAL A 77 -10.95 12.14 -2.21
CA VAL A 77 -11.22 10.94 -1.40
C VAL A 77 -12.43 11.16 -0.50
N THR A 78 -12.54 12.33 0.12
CA THR A 78 -13.69 12.69 0.97
C THR A 78 -14.99 12.78 0.16
N ASN A 79 -14.94 13.39 -1.03
CA ASN A 79 -16.11 13.51 -1.92
C ASN A 79 -16.47 12.19 -2.62
N ALA A 80 -15.54 11.25 -2.70
CA ALA A 80 -15.73 9.93 -3.28
C ALA A 80 -16.16 8.87 -2.27
N LEU A 81 -16.42 9.26 -1.02
CA LEU A 81 -16.73 8.36 0.08
C LEU A 81 -17.94 7.47 -0.26
N PRO A 82 -17.79 6.15 -0.29
CA PRO A 82 -18.90 5.24 -0.53
C PRO A 82 -19.91 5.29 0.62
N LYS A 83 -21.17 5.04 0.33
CA LYS A 83 -22.24 4.98 1.37
C LYS A 83 -21.89 3.92 2.42
N GLY A 84 -21.97 4.30 3.68
CA GLY A 84 -21.71 3.41 4.82
C GLY A 84 -20.23 3.28 5.19
N VAL A 85 -19.33 3.98 4.51
CA VAL A 85 -17.92 4.09 4.92
C VAL A 85 -17.76 5.35 5.75
N GLU A 86 -17.31 5.20 7.00
CA GLU A 86 -17.00 6.31 7.90
C GLU A 86 -15.50 6.62 7.85
N LEU A 87 -15.15 7.89 7.77
CA LEU A 87 -13.78 8.33 7.88
C LEU A 87 -13.31 8.30 9.35
N PRO A 88 -11.99 8.10 9.60
CA PRO A 88 -11.43 8.28 10.92
C PRO A 88 -11.71 9.70 11.44
N THR A 89 -12.18 9.79 12.69
CA THR A 89 -12.54 11.06 13.34
C THR A 89 -11.38 11.73 14.06
N ASP A 90 -10.22 11.11 14.06
CA ASP A 90 -9.02 11.64 14.66
C ASP A 90 -8.42 12.81 13.84
N ARG A 91 -7.50 13.55 14.46
CA ARG A 91 -6.94 14.79 13.88
C ARG A 91 -5.97 14.57 12.71
N ASP A 92 -5.53 13.34 12.49
CA ASP A 92 -4.60 13.00 11.42
C ASP A 92 -5.35 12.68 10.13
N GLN A 93 -5.66 13.72 9.36
CA GLN A 93 -6.35 13.63 8.07
C GLN A 93 -5.39 13.59 6.88
N ASN A 94 -4.23 12.95 7.03
CA ASN A 94 -3.32 12.71 5.92
C ASN A 94 -4.02 11.97 4.78
N SER A 95 -3.86 12.43 3.55
CA SER A 95 -4.53 11.87 2.36
C SER A 95 -4.24 10.39 2.13
N GLY A 96 -3.03 9.94 2.42
CA GLY A 96 -2.64 8.53 2.37
C GLY A 96 -3.45 7.69 3.35
N ARG A 97 -3.60 8.14 4.60
CA ARG A 97 -4.39 7.45 5.62
C ARG A 97 -5.87 7.41 5.29
N LEU A 98 -6.44 8.52 4.81
CA LEU A 98 -7.83 8.57 4.35
C LEU A 98 -8.05 7.57 3.20
N THR A 99 -7.18 7.60 2.20
CA THR A 99 -7.24 6.66 1.07
C THR A 99 -7.13 5.21 1.55
N GLY A 100 -6.15 4.90 2.40
CA GLY A 100 -5.97 3.56 2.97
C GLY A 100 -7.18 3.08 3.78
N SER A 101 -7.81 3.98 4.54
CA SER A 101 -9.02 3.67 5.31
C SER A 101 -10.22 3.34 4.41
N ILE A 102 -10.41 4.06 3.30
CA ILE A 102 -11.49 3.77 2.35
C ILE A 102 -11.20 2.48 1.58
N LEU A 103 -9.98 2.31 1.08
CA LEU A 103 -9.56 1.06 0.43
C LEU A 103 -9.77 -0.14 1.35
N GLY A 104 -9.37 -0.03 2.61
CA GLY A 104 -9.57 -1.07 3.61
C GLY A 104 -11.06 -1.35 3.87
N SER A 105 -11.86 -0.31 4.03
CA SER A 105 -13.32 -0.47 4.24
C SER A 105 -14.01 -1.15 3.07
N LEU A 106 -13.59 -0.86 1.84
CA LEU A 106 -14.10 -1.49 0.64
C LEU A 106 -13.58 -2.93 0.49
N SER A 107 -12.34 -3.19 0.89
CA SER A 107 -11.72 -4.51 0.78
C SER A 107 -12.32 -5.55 1.72
N VAL A 108 -12.71 -5.16 2.94
CA VAL A 108 -13.26 -6.11 3.92
C VAL A 108 -14.74 -6.45 3.69
N GLN A 109 -15.41 -5.75 2.78
CA GLN A 109 -16.81 -6.06 2.44
C GLN A 109 -16.85 -7.23 1.46
N ALA A 110 -17.80 -8.14 1.68
CA ALA A 110 -18.03 -9.25 0.77
C ALA A 110 -18.43 -8.77 -0.64
N ASP A 111 -18.08 -9.55 -1.64
CA ASP A 111 -18.38 -9.27 -3.04
C ASP A 111 -19.91 -9.28 -3.27
N THR A 112 -20.44 -8.11 -3.53
CA THR A 112 -21.84 -7.91 -3.95
C THR A 112 -21.87 -6.89 -5.10
N PRO A 113 -22.89 -6.91 -5.98
CA PRO A 113 -22.94 -5.96 -7.09
C PRO A 113 -22.86 -4.49 -6.65
N THR A 114 -23.41 -4.16 -5.48
CA THR A 114 -23.37 -2.80 -4.92
C THR A 114 -21.99 -2.42 -4.44
N VAL A 115 -21.29 -3.35 -3.77
CA VAL A 115 -19.92 -3.13 -3.28
C VAL A 115 -18.94 -3.06 -4.46
N ASP A 116 -19.10 -3.93 -5.45
CA ASP A 116 -18.24 -3.93 -6.64
C ASP A 116 -18.41 -2.63 -7.44
N ALA A 117 -19.65 -2.13 -7.58
CA ALA A 117 -19.90 -0.83 -8.18
C ALA A 117 -19.25 0.33 -7.39
N ALA A 118 -19.27 0.24 -6.05
CA ALA A 118 -18.63 1.24 -5.20
C ALA A 118 -17.10 1.21 -5.34
N ARG A 119 -16.50 0.02 -5.39
CA ARG A 119 -15.06 -0.18 -5.65
C ARG A 119 -14.66 0.40 -7.00
N SER A 120 -15.37 0.02 -8.07
CA SER A 120 -15.12 0.52 -9.42
C SER A 120 -15.24 2.05 -9.46
N THR A 121 -16.33 2.62 -8.94
CA THR A 121 -16.53 4.07 -8.91
C THR A 121 -15.41 4.81 -8.18
N PHE A 122 -14.94 4.26 -7.06
CA PHE A 122 -13.86 4.86 -6.29
C PHE A 122 -12.53 4.81 -7.07
N MET A 123 -12.21 3.65 -7.65
CA MET A 123 -10.99 3.47 -8.45
C MET A 123 -11.01 4.33 -9.71
N ASP A 124 -12.13 4.41 -10.41
CA ASP A 124 -12.31 5.24 -11.61
C ASP A 124 -12.09 6.73 -11.30
N ARG A 125 -12.55 7.21 -10.15
CA ARG A 125 -12.32 8.61 -9.72
C ARG A 125 -10.84 8.87 -9.44
N LEU A 126 -10.14 7.95 -8.76
CA LEU A 126 -8.70 8.08 -8.53
C LEU A 126 -7.92 8.06 -9.86
N ALA A 127 -8.28 7.18 -10.78
CA ALA A 127 -7.64 7.07 -12.09
C ALA A 127 -7.91 8.29 -12.98
N ALA A 128 -9.16 8.77 -13.03
CA ALA A 128 -9.53 9.96 -13.82
C ALA A 128 -8.81 11.23 -13.36
N ASN A 129 -8.46 11.30 -12.07
CA ASN A 129 -7.67 12.42 -11.51
C ASN A 129 -6.16 12.12 -11.49
N GLY A 130 -5.72 11.01 -12.05
CA GLY A 130 -4.32 10.66 -12.22
C GLY A 130 -3.58 10.25 -10.95
N PHE A 131 -4.27 9.84 -9.89
CA PHE A 131 -3.65 9.36 -8.63
C PHE A 131 -3.27 7.88 -8.69
N VAL A 132 -3.98 7.09 -9.48
CA VAL A 132 -3.64 5.68 -9.77
C VAL A 132 -3.65 5.44 -11.28
N THR A 133 -3.03 4.36 -11.73
CA THR A 133 -3.06 4.00 -13.15
C THR A 133 -4.44 3.44 -13.54
N PRO A 134 -4.86 3.59 -14.82
CA PRO A 134 -6.18 3.15 -15.28
C PRO A 134 -6.43 1.64 -15.20
N ASP A 135 -5.38 0.82 -15.13
CA ASP A 135 -5.42 -0.63 -14.97
C ASP A 135 -5.54 -1.09 -13.51
N SER A 136 -5.59 -0.13 -12.57
CA SER A 136 -5.77 -0.42 -11.14
C SER A 136 -7.19 -0.90 -10.86
N PHE A 137 -7.30 -1.94 -10.03
CA PHE A 137 -8.59 -2.49 -9.61
C PHE A 137 -8.56 -2.93 -8.14
N LEU A 138 -9.73 -2.96 -7.52
CA LEU A 138 -9.93 -3.32 -6.12
C LEU A 138 -11.03 -4.38 -6.02
N GLY A 139 -10.74 -5.48 -5.34
CA GLY A 139 -11.71 -6.50 -4.94
C GLY A 139 -11.70 -6.71 -3.42
N GLU A 140 -12.45 -7.71 -2.96
CA GLU A 140 -12.40 -8.14 -1.56
C GLU A 140 -11.00 -8.63 -1.22
N ALA A 141 -10.44 -8.20 -0.06
CA ALA A 141 -9.11 -8.59 0.37
C ALA A 141 -9.02 -8.76 1.90
N ASP A 142 -8.35 -9.83 2.32
CA ASP A 142 -8.01 -10.13 3.72
C ASP A 142 -6.69 -9.50 4.13
N CYS A 143 -5.79 -9.37 3.17
CA CYS A 143 -4.46 -8.81 3.39
C CYS A 143 -4.02 -7.93 2.22
N ALA A 144 -3.12 -7.00 2.51
CA ALA A 144 -2.52 -6.11 1.54
C ALA A 144 -1.00 -6.18 1.59
N ILE A 145 -0.36 -6.12 0.42
CA ILE A 145 1.08 -6.02 0.27
C ILE A 145 1.38 -4.68 -0.40
N LEU A 146 2.00 -3.79 0.35
CA LEU A 146 2.45 -2.49 -0.16
C LEU A 146 3.89 -2.64 -0.65
N VAL A 147 4.09 -2.50 -1.95
CA VAL A 147 5.40 -2.64 -2.61
C VAL A 147 5.98 -1.27 -2.87
N SER A 148 7.08 -0.94 -2.20
CA SER A 148 7.79 0.31 -2.39
C SER A 148 9.09 0.12 -3.17
N GLY A 149 9.65 1.22 -3.66
CA GLY A 149 11.00 1.25 -4.22
C GLY A 149 12.08 1.18 -3.15
N GLY A 150 13.35 1.21 -3.60
CA GLY A 150 14.50 1.37 -2.72
C GLY A 150 14.60 2.77 -2.11
N ALA A 151 15.65 2.99 -1.32
CA ALA A 151 15.93 4.30 -0.76
C ALA A 151 16.15 5.34 -1.87
N ASN A 152 15.51 6.46 -1.71
CA ASN A 152 15.94 7.66 -2.38
C ASN A 152 17.09 8.29 -1.57
N ASN A 153 18.08 8.85 -2.27
CA ASN A 153 19.34 9.33 -1.67
C ASN A 153 19.20 10.63 -0.84
N SER A 154 18.00 11.06 -0.50
CA SER A 154 17.81 12.28 0.27
C SER A 154 17.77 12.02 1.77
N SER A 155 18.73 12.61 2.47
CA SER A 155 19.00 12.38 3.90
C SER A 155 18.13 13.20 4.85
N ALA A 156 17.16 13.99 4.38
CA ALA A 156 16.38 14.89 5.23
C ALA A 156 14.93 14.38 5.42
N PRO A 157 14.42 14.32 6.67
CA PRO A 157 13.05 13.90 6.95
C PRO A 157 11.97 14.74 6.26
N ASN A 158 12.27 16.00 5.99
CA ASN A 158 11.39 16.96 5.31
C ASN A 158 11.66 17.07 3.80
N SER A 159 12.48 16.18 3.22
CA SER A 159 12.65 16.11 1.78
C SER A 159 11.37 15.58 1.12
N GLU A 160 11.16 15.88 -0.16
CA GLU A 160 10.03 15.31 -0.93
C GLU A 160 9.96 13.78 -0.81
N ASP A 161 11.10 13.12 -0.74
CA ASP A 161 11.20 11.67 -0.62
C ASP A 161 10.77 11.17 0.78
N GLY A 162 11.12 11.90 1.84
CA GLY A 162 10.69 11.59 3.20
C GLY A 162 9.17 11.73 3.35
N VAL A 163 8.59 12.80 2.80
CA VAL A 163 7.13 13.02 2.82
C VAL A 163 6.40 11.95 2.00
N ARG A 164 6.95 11.54 0.85
CA ARG A 164 6.41 10.41 0.07
C ARG A 164 6.43 9.11 0.86
N GLY A 165 7.52 8.84 1.58
CA GLY A 165 7.61 7.68 2.46
C GLY A 165 6.53 7.68 3.55
N ILE A 166 6.28 8.83 4.16
CA ILE A 166 5.23 9.03 5.17
C ILE A 166 3.84 8.77 4.57
N THR A 167 3.53 9.36 3.43
CA THR A 167 2.22 9.17 2.77
C THR A 167 1.95 7.69 2.47
N ILE A 168 2.96 6.96 2.01
CA ILE A 168 2.88 5.52 1.74
C ILE A 168 2.67 4.73 3.04
N ALA A 169 3.41 5.05 4.10
CA ALA A 169 3.22 4.42 5.41
C ALA A 169 1.82 4.68 5.98
N LYS A 170 1.27 5.86 5.75
CA LYS A 170 -0.09 6.22 6.16
C LYS A 170 -1.17 5.44 5.41
N ILE A 171 -0.95 5.01 4.16
CA ILE A 171 -1.85 4.06 3.48
C ILE A 171 -1.92 2.75 4.26
N ALA A 172 -0.75 2.20 4.65
CA ALA A 172 -0.70 0.96 5.42
C ALA A 172 -1.42 1.08 6.77
N GLU A 173 -1.25 2.20 7.45
CA GLU A 173 -1.97 2.51 8.70
C GLU A 173 -3.49 2.54 8.47
N GLY A 174 -3.97 3.22 7.43
CA GLY A 174 -5.38 3.29 7.10
C GLY A 174 -6.00 1.93 6.77
N LEU A 175 -5.28 1.07 6.04
CA LEU A 175 -5.68 -0.31 5.77
C LEU A 175 -5.78 -1.14 7.05
N ALA A 176 -4.74 -1.07 7.90
CA ALA A 176 -4.66 -1.82 9.15
C ALA A 176 -5.80 -1.45 10.12
N GLN A 177 -6.19 -0.16 10.20
CA GLN A 177 -7.34 0.30 10.98
C GLN A 177 -8.66 -0.37 10.57
N ARG A 178 -8.76 -0.80 9.31
CA ARG A 178 -9.91 -1.53 8.77
C ARG A 178 -9.74 -3.05 8.82
N LYS A 179 -8.77 -3.55 9.60
CA LYS A 179 -8.49 -4.98 9.81
C LYS A 179 -8.00 -5.70 8.55
N VAL A 180 -7.47 -4.98 7.56
CA VAL A 180 -6.71 -5.58 6.47
C VAL A 180 -5.29 -5.81 6.97
N ALA A 181 -4.87 -7.06 7.06
CA ALA A 181 -3.50 -7.39 7.46
C ALA A 181 -2.52 -6.84 6.42
N THR A 182 -1.68 -5.87 6.80
CA THR A 182 -0.86 -5.13 5.84
C THR A 182 0.62 -5.42 6.05
N VAL A 183 1.32 -5.74 4.97
CA VAL A 183 2.77 -5.91 4.91
C VAL A 183 3.34 -4.86 3.98
N VAL A 184 4.38 -4.17 4.42
CA VAL A 184 5.15 -3.24 3.57
C VAL A 184 6.46 -3.91 3.19
N THR A 185 6.76 -3.95 1.91
CA THR A 185 8.01 -4.48 1.36
C THR A 185 8.64 -3.45 0.43
N GLY A 186 9.95 -3.48 0.31
CA GLY A 186 10.69 -2.56 -0.54
C GLY A 186 11.98 -3.18 -1.05
N ALA A 187 12.57 -2.57 -2.07
CA ALA A 187 13.90 -2.92 -2.51
C ALA A 187 14.96 -2.51 -1.46
N THR A 188 16.19 -2.99 -1.63
CA THR A 188 17.33 -2.64 -0.75
C THR A 188 17.42 -1.12 -0.56
N GLY A 189 17.48 -0.69 0.69
CA GLY A 189 17.50 0.72 1.06
C GLY A 189 16.14 1.30 1.50
N ALA A 190 15.03 0.57 1.36
CA ALA A 190 13.74 1.00 1.88
C ALA A 190 13.71 1.10 3.42
N GLU A 191 14.68 0.48 4.08
CA GLU A 191 14.96 0.50 5.52
C GLU A 191 15.75 1.72 6.00
N HIS A 192 16.22 2.60 5.12
CA HIS A 192 16.92 3.82 5.53
C HIS A 192 16.00 4.77 6.31
N VAL A 193 16.59 5.69 7.11
CA VAL A 193 15.92 6.57 8.08
C VAL A 193 14.69 7.30 7.52
N ASN A 194 14.64 7.54 6.21
CA ASN A 194 13.53 8.20 5.51
C ASN A 194 12.79 7.25 4.55
N GLY A 195 13.06 5.94 4.64
CA GLY A 195 12.38 4.96 3.80
C GLY A 195 10.99 4.61 4.31
N PRO A 196 10.10 4.13 3.44
CA PRO A 196 8.73 3.78 3.80
C PRO A 196 8.64 2.67 4.86
N LEU A 197 9.62 1.77 4.95
CA LEU A 197 9.66 0.75 5.99
C LEU A 197 9.95 1.35 7.37
N THR A 198 10.90 2.28 7.47
CA THR A 198 11.22 2.97 8.72
C THR A 198 10.05 3.85 9.18
N ALA A 199 9.41 4.57 8.25
CA ALA A 199 8.21 5.34 8.55
C ALA A 199 7.09 4.44 9.09
N CYS A 200 6.88 3.26 8.50
CA CYS A 200 5.88 2.29 8.96
C CYS A 200 6.16 1.81 10.39
N LEU A 201 7.42 1.53 10.73
CA LEU A 201 7.83 1.08 12.07
C LEU A 201 7.70 2.17 13.14
N LEU A 202 7.92 3.44 12.77
CA LEU A 202 7.83 4.57 13.70
C LEU A 202 6.38 4.97 14.04
N TYR A 203 5.43 4.70 13.16
CA TYR A 203 4.04 5.14 13.32
C TYR A 203 3.08 4.02 13.75
N THR A 204 3.53 2.76 13.85
CA THR A 204 2.69 1.61 14.28
C THR A 204 2.95 1.14 15.70
N SER A 205 3.80 1.82 16.47
CA SER A 205 4.10 1.51 17.88
C SER A 205 3.33 2.39 18.86
#